data_f7a8c2a83cedeecae71a2f128c0d5f97
#
_entry.id   f7a8c2a83cedeecae71a2f128c0d5f97
#
_cell.length_a   1.000
_cell.length_b   1.000
_cell.length_c   1.000
_cell.angle_alpha   90.00
_cell.angle_beta   90.00
_cell.angle_gamma   90.00
#
_symmetry.space_group_name_H-M   'P 1'
#
loop_
_entity.id
_entity.type
_entity.pdbx_description
1 polymer ?
#
loop_
_entity_poly.entity_id
_entity_poly.type
_entity_poly.pdbx_seq_one_letter_code
_entity_poly.pdbx_strand_id
1 'polypeptide(L)'
;MYIRPDYHENGVYHVYNRGVNRRKIFKKESDYFDFREILRYYLIGFPECKVSDTLHDGLPIKSSFSIRWRMQNKPVSFTADPKGNGMFRGFLELLTYCLMPNHFHFLIRICKVSDTLQSPISEFMKRVGITYSHKFNHDYQRVGPLFQGRYKVKEMDSDERVMHVSRYIHINPTMAGLVNSPEAWQWSNINDYYLFPTKTPFSISKPKFVLELFRNNPAEYREFVEAQFSNSDSILLQPVAIDSED
;
A
#
# COMPACT_ATOMS: atom_id res chain seq x y z
N MET A 1 -12.40 -19.50 -11.67
CA MET A 1 -12.60 -19.32 -10.21
C MET A 1 -11.28 -18.81 -9.63
N TYR A 2 -11.24 -17.65 -8.97
CA TYR A 2 -10.01 -17.11 -8.38
C TYR A 2 -9.68 -17.88 -7.10
N ILE A 3 -8.54 -18.59 -7.09
CA ILE A 3 -8.04 -19.34 -5.94
C ILE A 3 -6.99 -18.44 -5.26
N ARG A 4 -7.15 -18.20 -3.97
CA ARG A 4 -6.15 -17.48 -3.18
C ARG A 4 -4.92 -18.36 -2.97
N PRO A 5 -3.72 -17.78 -3.02
CA PRO A 5 -2.53 -18.52 -2.61
C PRO A 5 -2.58 -18.84 -1.11
N ASP A 6 -1.89 -19.89 -0.72
CA ASP A 6 -1.61 -20.15 0.69
C ASP A 6 -0.62 -19.11 1.22
N TYR A 7 -0.90 -18.61 2.42
CA TYR A 7 -0.03 -17.62 3.05
C TYR A 7 0.99 -18.30 3.95
N HIS A 8 2.26 -17.99 3.75
CA HIS A 8 3.34 -18.52 4.55
C HIS A 8 4.34 -17.44 4.99
N GLU A 9 5.13 -17.74 6.02
CA GLU A 9 6.20 -16.85 6.48
C GLU A 9 7.23 -16.62 5.38
N ASN A 10 7.72 -15.38 5.30
CA ASN A 10 8.62 -14.87 4.28
C ASN A 10 8.05 -14.83 2.86
N GLY A 11 6.81 -15.25 2.63
CA GLY A 11 6.15 -15.10 1.34
C GLY A 11 5.94 -13.63 0.99
N VAL A 12 6.14 -13.30 -0.29
CA VAL A 12 5.91 -11.97 -0.86
C VAL A 12 4.70 -12.03 -1.78
N TYR A 13 3.80 -11.06 -1.63
CA TYR A 13 2.51 -11.07 -2.32
C TYR A 13 2.22 -9.72 -2.95
N HIS A 14 1.84 -9.74 -4.23
CA HIS A 14 1.23 -8.59 -4.88
C HIS A 14 -0.26 -8.55 -4.57
N VAL A 15 -0.69 -7.47 -3.94
CA VAL A 15 -2.07 -7.26 -3.47
C VAL A 15 -2.63 -6.02 -4.14
N TYR A 16 -3.81 -6.11 -4.74
CA TYR A 16 -4.42 -4.98 -5.44
C TYR A 16 -5.94 -5.02 -5.40
N ASN A 17 -6.56 -3.87 -5.59
CA ASN A 17 -8.00 -3.75 -5.78
C ASN A 17 -8.32 -2.45 -6.52
N ARG A 18 -9.47 -2.43 -7.20
CA ARG A 18 -9.97 -1.24 -7.91
C ARG A 18 -11.38 -0.85 -7.50
N GLY A 19 -11.75 0.38 -7.80
CA GLY A 19 -13.10 0.87 -7.59
C GLY A 19 -14.12 0.14 -8.46
N VAL A 20 -15.34 -0.12 -7.92
CA VAL A 20 -16.43 -0.70 -8.69
C VAL A 20 -16.72 0.15 -9.92
N ASN A 21 -16.93 -0.47 -11.08
CA ASN A 21 -17.08 0.19 -12.37
C ASN A 21 -15.93 1.16 -12.69
N ARG A 22 -14.71 0.79 -12.34
CA ARG A 22 -13.48 1.59 -12.55
C ARG A 22 -13.54 3.01 -11.99
N ARG A 23 -14.44 3.30 -11.03
CA ARG A 23 -14.58 4.63 -10.41
C ARG A 23 -13.35 5.04 -9.65
N LYS A 24 -13.12 6.35 -9.59
CA LYS A 24 -12.10 6.91 -8.70
C LYS A 24 -12.41 6.58 -7.25
N ILE A 25 -11.45 5.97 -6.57
CA ILE A 25 -11.46 5.72 -5.12
C ILE A 25 -10.71 6.83 -4.36
N PHE A 26 -9.92 7.63 -5.07
CA PHE A 26 -9.31 8.85 -4.58
C PHE A 26 -9.73 10.00 -5.50
N LYS A 27 -10.48 10.98 -4.99
CA LYS A 27 -11.00 12.12 -5.76
C LYS A 27 -10.21 13.40 -5.52
N LYS A 28 -9.58 13.52 -4.36
CA LYS A 28 -8.77 14.66 -3.91
C LYS A 28 -7.58 14.17 -3.10
N GLU A 29 -6.58 15.01 -2.90
CA GLU A 29 -5.35 14.66 -2.19
C GLU A 29 -5.59 14.13 -0.78
N SER A 30 -6.56 14.70 -0.07
CA SER A 30 -6.89 14.22 1.28
C SER A 30 -7.39 12.77 1.30
N ASP A 31 -7.94 12.24 0.20
CA ASP A 31 -8.37 10.84 0.14
C ASP A 31 -7.17 9.89 0.13
N TYR A 32 -6.13 10.24 -0.65
CA TYR A 32 -4.86 9.51 -0.68
C TYR A 32 -4.16 9.57 0.67
N PHE A 33 -4.13 10.77 1.26
CA PHE A 33 -3.54 10.96 2.58
C PHE A 33 -4.23 10.11 3.62
N ASP A 34 -5.56 10.14 3.70
CA ASP A 34 -6.35 9.37 4.65
C ASP A 34 -6.15 7.85 4.46
N PHE A 35 -6.07 7.40 3.21
CA PHE A 35 -5.80 5.99 2.92
C PHE A 35 -4.41 5.57 3.41
N ARG A 36 -3.39 6.38 3.15
CA ARG A 36 -2.02 6.15 3.63
C ARG A 36 -1.95 6.14 5.17
N GLU A 37 -2.67 7.02 5.84
CA GLU A 37 -2.74 7.03 7.30
C GLU A 37 -3.48 5.80 7.86
N ILE A 38 -4.47 5.27 7.16
CA ILE A 38 -5.11 3.99 7.51
C ILE A 38 -4.10 2.84 7.39
N LEU A 39 -3.30 2.79 6.32
CA LEU A 39 -2.22 1.81 6.18
C LEU A 39 -1.22 1.93 7.32
N ARG A 40 -0.77 3.15 7.61
CA ARG A 40 0.16 3.45 8.68
C ARG A 40 -0.35 2.98 10.04
N TYR A 41 -1.60 3.29 10.35
CA TYR A 41 -2.23 2.88 11.60
C TYR A 41 -2.16 1.36 11.81
N TYR A 42 -2.52 0.59 10.78
CA TYR A 42 -2.53 -0.86 10.92
C TYR A 42 -1.14 -1.49 10.90
N LEU A 43 -0.19 -0.93 10.13
CA LEU A 43 1.16 -1.49 9.98
C LEU A 43 2.13 -1.08 11.09
N ILE A 44 2.05 0.17 11.54
CA ILE A 44 3.04 0.77 12.43
C ILE A 44 2.43 1.19 13.78
N GLY A 45 1.15 1.54 13.80
CA GLY A 45 0.46 2.17 14.91
C GLY A 45 0.59 3.68 14.90
N PHE A 46 0.00 4.33 15.90
CA PHE A 46 0.29 5.73 16.18
C PHE A 46 1.54 5.80 17.05
N PRO A 47 2.58 6.54 16.68
CA PRO A 47 3.51 7.02 17.67
C PRO A 47 2.70 7.83 18.69
N GLU A 48 3.04 7.74 19.95
CA GLU A 48 2.47 8.65 20.96
C GLU A 48 2.69 10.09 20.47
N CYS A 49 1.63 10.69 19.96
CA CYS A 49 1.67 12.05 19.45
C CYS A 49 1.79 12.95 20.68
N LYS A 50 2.99 13.33 21.03
CA LYS A 50 3.20 14.49 21.87
C LYS A 50 2.64 15.68 21.07
N VAL A 51 1.77 16.45 21.67
CA VAL A 51 1.02 17.60 21.11
C VAL A 51 1.93 18.68 20.46
N SER A 52 3.25 18.49 20.47
CA SER A 52 4.27 19.41 19.98
C SER A 52 4.74 19.18 18.54
N ASP A 53 4.29 18.12 17.85
CA ASP A 53 4.76 17.85 16.50
C ASP A 53 3.91 18.61 15.45
N THR A 54 4.25 19.88 15.29
CA THR A 54 3.92 20.63 14.08
C THR A 54 4.77 20.10 12.93
N LEU A 55 4.13 19.78 11.79
CA LEU A 55 4.83 19.58 10.53
C LEU A 55 5.74 20.78 10.26
N HIS A 56 6.88 20.53 9.62
CA HIS A 56 7.89 21.55 9.26
C HIS A 56 7.30 22.80 8.54
N ASP A 57 6.04 22.71 8.09
CA ASP A 57 5.31 23.75 7.35
C ASP A 57 4.18 24.41 8.17
N GLY A 58 4.13 24.21 9.48
CA GLY A 58 3.14 24.87 10.36
C GLY A 58 1.69 24.40 10.19
N LEU A 59 1.43 23.37 9.39
CA LEU A 59 0.08 22.85 9.19
C LEU A 59 -0.29 21.85 10.30
N PRO A 60 -1.41 22.04 11.00
CA PRO A 60 -1.86 21.10 12.02
C PRO A 60 -2.17 19.74 11.39
N ILE A 61 -1.77 18.66 12.08
CA ILE A 61 -2.11 17.27 11.70
C ILE A 61 -3.63 17.05 11.85
N LYS A 62 -4.42 17.69 11.00
CA LYS A 62 -5.90 17.56 11.01
C LYS A 62 -6.38 16.16 10.64
N SER A 63 -5.55 15.37 9.95
CA SER A 63 -5.94 14.05 9.44
C SER A 63 -5.83 12.94 10.50
N SER A 64 -4.84 12.97 11.38
CA SER A 64 -4.75 12.04 12.50
C SER A 64 -5.96 12.20 13.45
N PHE A 65 -6.48 13.42 13.54
CA PHE A 65 -7.69 13.73 14.29
C PHE A 65 -8.94 13.11 13.64
N SER A 66 -9.07 13.09 12.33
CA SER A 66 -10.25 12.53 11.64
C SER A 66 -10.33 11.00 11.76
N ILE A 67 -9.20 10.30 11.70
CA ILE A 67 -9.13 8.85 11.90
C ILE A 67 -9.36 8.53 13.38
N ARG A 68 -8.71 9.26 14.30
CA ARG A 68 -8.89 9.12 15.74
C ARG A 68 -10.34 9.40 16.16
N TRP A 69 -10.97 10.45 15.60
CA TRP A 69 -12.35 10.81 15.90
C TRP A 69 -13.34 9.70 15.50
N ARG A 70 -13.14 9.03 14.36
CA ARG A 70 -14.01 7.94 13.91
C ARG A 70 -13.81 6.66 14.66
N MET A 71 -12.60 6.37 15.13
CA MET A 71 -12.32 5.22 15.96
C MET A 71 -12.92 5.37 17.35
N GLN A 72 -13.05 6.59 17.86
CA GLN A 72 -13.64 6.87 19.18
C GLN A 72 -15.18 6.92 19.16
N ASN A 73 -15.82 7.26 18.04
CA ASN A 73 -17.25 7.60 17.99
C ASN A 73 -18.14 6.55 17.31
N LYS A 74 -17.65 5.37 16.96
CA LYS A 74 -18.51 4.27 16.49
C LYS A 74 -18.14 2.96 17.16
N PRO A 75 -19.16 2.20 17.60
CA PRO A 75 -19.00 0.83 18.04
C PRO A 75 -18.89 -0.11 16.82
N VAL A 76 -17.88 0.08 15.98
CA VAL A 76 -17.41 -1.05 15.23
C VAL A 76 -16.52 -1.78 16.20
N SER A 77 -16.75 -3.06 16.41
CA SER A 77 -15.89 -3.92 17.21
C SER A 77 -14.55 -4.12 16.48
N PHE A 78 -13.85 -3.00 16.31
CA PHE A 78 -12.44 -3.04 16.08
C PHE A 78 -11.86 -3.48 17.40
N THR A 79 -11.33 -4.68 17.46
CA THR A 79 -10.30 -4.99 18.42
C THR A 79 -9.15 -4.04 18.11
N ALA A 80 -9.31 -2.80 18.57
CA ALA A 80 -8.26 -1.82 18.54
C ALA A 80 -7.10 -2.49 19.27
N ASP A 81 -5.90 -2.39 18.68
CA ASP A 81 -4.70 -2.63 19.46
C ASP A 81 -4.76 -1.64 20.64
N PRO A 82 -5.02 -2.10 21.89
CA PRO A 82 -5.21 -1.19 23.01
C PRO A 82 -3.97 -0.36 23.32
N LYS A 83 -2.82 -0.73 22.73
CA LYS A 83 -1.53 -0.09 22.92
C LYS A 83 -1.12 0.81 21.75
N GLY A 84 -1.91 0.88 20.65
CA GLY A 84 -1.61 1.74 19.52
C GLY A 84 -0.33 1.37 18.72
N ASN A 85 0.19 0.15 18.90
CA ASN A 85 1.48 -0.28 18.35
C ASN A 85 1.43 -0.75 16.89
N GLY A 86 0.26 -0.72 16.23
CA GLY A 86 0.06 -1.29 14.90
C GLY A 86 -0.24 -2.78 14.96
N MET A 87 -1.48 -3.15 14.65
CA MET A 87 -1.96 -4.53 14.78
C MET A 87 -1.14 -5.54 13.98
N PHE A 88 -0.56 -5.11 12.86
CA PHE A 88 0.22 -5.98 11.96
C PHE A 88 1.72 -5.72 12.05
N ARG A 89 2.17 -4.92 13.02
CA ARG A 89 3.59 -4.68 13.25
C ARG A 89 4.30 -5.98 13.59
N GLY A 90 5.33 -6.31 12.78
CA GLY A 90 6.08 -7.57 12.90
C GLY A 90 5.40 -8.78 12.24
N PHE A 91 4.17 -8.65 11.73
CA PHE A 91 3.51 -9.66 10.91
C PHE A 91 3.60 -9.35 9.42
N LEU A 92 3.49 -8.08 9.06
CA LEU A 92 3.53 -7.62 7.68
C LEU A 92 4.55 -6.50 7.48
N GLU A 93 5.19 -6.53 6.33
CA GLU A 93 5.97 -5.42 5.79
C GLU A 93 5.39 -5.00 4.45
N LEU A 94 5.08 -3.72 4.32
CA LEU A 94 4.74 -3.11 3.05
C LEU A 94 6.05 -2.77 2.34
N LEU A 95 6.39 -3.50 1.30
CA LEU A 95 7.63 -3.30 0.56
C LEU A 95 7.48 -2.16 -0.45
N THR A 96 6.51 -2.29 -1.34
CA THR A 96 6.25 -1.33 -2.41
C THR A 96 4.78 -0.99 -2.44
N TYR A 97 4.43 0.27 -2.73
CA TYR A 97 3.05 0.65 -2.99
C TYR A 97 2.91 1.77 -4.00
N CYS A 98 1.76 1.77 -4.66
CA CYS A 98 1.28 2.88 -5.47
C CYS A 98 -0.24 3.02 -5.34
N LEU A 99 -0.69 4.24 -5.06
CA LEU A 99 -2.10 4.59 -5.00
C LEU A 99 -2.46 5.34 -6.28
N MET A 100 -3.25 4.70 -7.14
CA MET A 100 -3.74 5.25 -8.41
C MET A 100 -5.17 5.80 -8.22
N PRO A 101 -5.65 6.73 -9.04
CA PRO A 101 -6.94 7.37 -8.82
C PRO A 101 -8.13 6.41 -8.61
N ASN A 102 -8.11 5.25 -9.26
CA ASN A 102 -9.22 4.28 -9.24
C ASN A 102 -8.82 2.89 -8.72
N HIS A 103 -7.56 2.68 -8.35
CA HIS A 103 -7.04 1.40 -7.83
C HIS A 103 -5.79 1.62 -6.98
N PHE A 104 -5.29 0.55 -6.38
CA PHE A 104 -4.00 0.54 -5.68
C PHE A 104 -3.27 -0.78 -5.88
N HIS A 105 -1.95 -0.73 -5.75
CA HIS A 105 -1.05 -1.86 -5.74
C HIS A 105 -0.19 -1.85 -4.50
N PHE A 106 -0.02 -3.02 -3.88
CA PHE A 106 0.89 -3.26 -2.76
C PHE A 106 1.74 -4.48 -3.05
N LEU A 107 3.01 -4.43 -2.70
CA LEU A 107 3.87 -5.58 -2.54
C LEU A 107 4.09 -5.76 -1.04
N ILE A 108 3.58 -6.87 -0.48
CA ILE A 108 3.55 -7.13 0.95
C ILE A 108 4.31 -8.41 1.24
N ARG A 109 5.23 -8.36 2.22
CA ARG A 109 5.88 -9.53 2.79
C ARG A 109 5.20 -9.95 4.08
N ILE A 110 5.00 -11.25 4.26
CA ILE A 110 4.59 -11.82 5.53
C ILE A 110 5.85 -12.15 6.33
N CYS A 111 6.05 -11.48 7.45
CA CYS A 111 7.19 -11.73 8.33
C CYS A 111 6.90 -12.83 9.34
N LYS A 112 5.62 -13.00 9.71
CA LYS A 112 5.18 -13.97 10.70
C LYS A 112 3.73 -14.38 10.48
N VAL A 113 3.43 -15.63 10.71
CA VAL A 113 2.08 -16.17 10.91
C VAL A 113 1.93 -16.66 12.35
N SER A 114 0.71 -16.79 12.86
CA SER A 114 0.44 -17.35 14.18
C SER A 114 -0.89 -18.07 14.17
N ASP A 115 -1.15 -18.90 15.18
CA ASP A 115 -2.41 -19.63 15.31
C ASP A 115 -3.64 -18.71 15.33
N THR A 116 -3.48 -17.51 15.86
CA THR A 116 -4.55 -16.48 15.89
C THR A 116 -4.60 -15.61 14.63
N LEU A 117 -3.54 -15.61 13.80
CA LEU A 117 -3.42 -14.77 12.61
C LEU A 117 -2.76 -15.56 11.45
N GLN A 118 -3.43 -16.61 10.99
CA GLN A 118 -2.96 -17.46 9.88
C GLN A 118 -3.01 -16.76 8.52
N SER A 119 -3.86 -15.76 8.38
CA SER A 119 -4.01 -14.99 7.13
C SER A 119 -3.84 -13.49 7.38
N PRO A 120 -2.63 -13.01 7.73
CA PRO A 120 -2.42 -11.61 8.10
C PRO A 120 -2.77 -10.63 6.98
N ILE A 121 -2.47 -10.96 5.71
CA ILE A 121 -2.88 -10.11 4.56
C ILE A 121 -4.40 -10.03 4.46
N SER A 122 -5.12 -11.14 4.67
CA SER A 122 -6.59 -11.13 4.57
C SER A 122 -7.23 -10.24 5.62
N GLU A 123 -6.77 -10.32 6.85
CA GLU A 123 -7.29 -9.49 7.93
C GLU A 123 -6.89 -8.03 7.77
N PHE A 124 -5.65 -7.77 7.33
CA PHE A 124 -5.18 -6.41 7.01
C PHE A 124 -6.04 -5.76 5.94
N MET A 125 -6.21 -6.42 4.79
CA MET A 125 -6.97 -5.88 3.67
C MET A 125 -8.45 -5.71 3.98
N LYS A 126 -9.03 -6.60 4.77
CA LYS A 126 -10.40 -6.47 5.29
C LYS A 126 -10.55 -5.18 6.10
N ARG A 127 -9.63 -4.92 7.04
CA ARG A 127 -9.66 -3.73 7.89
C ARG A 127 -9.44 -2.45 7.11
N VAL A 128 -8.42 -2.40 6.27
CA VAL A 128 -8.13 -1.26 5.39
C VAL A 128 -9.35 -0.96 4.50
N GLY A 129 -9.88 -1.99 3.83
CA GLY A 129 -11.00 -1.84 2.91
C GLY A 129 -12.27 -1.35 3.59
N ILE A 130 -12.63 -1.91 4.75
CA ILE A 130 -13.81 -1.49 5.53
C ILE A 130 -13.63 -0.04 6.01
N THR A 131 -12.50 0.27 6.66
CA THR A 131 -12.25 1.60 7.23
C THR A 131 -12.31 2.67 6.16
N TYR A 132 -11.62 2.44 5.03
CA TYR A 132 -11.60 3.42 3.95
C TYR A 132 -12.96 3.55 3.24
N SER A 133 -13.65 2.44 2.95
CA SER A 133 -14.97 2.49 2.30
C SER A 133 -15.99 3.25 3.16
N HIS A 134 -16.00 3.04 4.47
CA HIS A 134 -16.87 3.79 5.37
C HIS A 134 -16.55 5.28 5.36
N LYS A 135 -15.26 5.63 5.44
CA LYS A 135 -14.84 7.03 5.35
C LYS A 135 -15.26 7.66 4.03
N PHE A 136 -14.91 7.05 2.91
CA PHE A 136 -15.23 7.55 1.57
C PHE A 136 -16.74 7.73 1.38
N ASN A 137 -17.53 6.72 1.74
CA ASN A 137 -18.98 6.78 1.59
C ASN A 137 -19.61 7.88 2.48
N HIS A 138 -19.09 8.06 3.69
CA HIS A 138 -19.54 9.16 4.56
C HIS A 138 -19.19 10.53 3.95
N ASP A 139 -17.94 10.73 3.52
CA ASP A 139 -17.46 12.02 3.04
C ASP A 139 -18.13 12.45 1.72
N TYR A 140 -18.49 11.47 0.91
CA TYR A 140 -19.15 11.68 -0.38
C TYR A 140 -20.64 11.37 -0.37
N GLN A 141 -21.25 11.18 0.81
CA GLN A 141 -22.68 10.88 1.00
C GLN A 141 -23.16 9.73 0.08
N ARG A 142 -22.38 8.63 0.06
CA ARG A 142 -22.64 7.48 -0.79
C ARG A 142 -23.07 6.26 0.02
N VAL A 143 -23.79 5.38 -0.65
CA VAL A 143 -24.12 4.02 -0.19
C VAL A 143 -23.56 2.99 -1.16
N GLY A 144 -23.42 1.75 -0.68
CA GLY A 144 -22.97 0.62 -1.49
C GLY A 144 -21.45 0.45 -1.56
N PRO A 145 -20.97 -0.53 -2.31
CA PRO A 145 -19.56 -0.90 -2.37
C PRO A 145 -18.72 0.18 -3.02
N LEU A 146 -17.51 0.39 -2.49
CA LEU A 146 -16.49 1.25 -3.10
C LEU A 146 -15.61 0.45 -4.05
N PHE A 147 -15.18 -0.73 -3.61
CA PHE A 147 -14.28 -1.60 -4.37
C PHE A 147 -15.05 -2.65 -5.18
N GLN A 148 -14.44 -3.12 -6.27
CA GLN A 148 -14.95 -4.17 -7.14
C GLN A 148 -14.76 -5.54 -6.48
N GLY A 149 -15.53 -5.81 -5.43
CA GLY A 149 -15.43 -7.05 -4.68
C GLY A 149 -14.19 -7.12 -3.77
N ARG A 150 -13.72 -8.36 -3.53
CA ARG A 150 -12.55 -8.61 -2.71
C ARG A 150 -11.28 -8.22 -3.44
N TYR A 151 -10.23 -7.81 -2.68
CA TYR A 151 -8.90 -7.60 -3.24
C TYR A 151 -8.39 -8.88 -3.91
N LYS A 152 -7.55 -8.70 -4.92
CA LYS A 152 -6.82 -9.79 -5.57
C LYS A 152 -5.43 -9.89 -4.97
N VAL A 153 -4.88 -11.10 -4.96
CA VAL A 153 -3.55 -11.38 -4.43
C VAL A 153 -2.87 -12.43 -5.28
N LYS A 154 -1.57 -12.22 -5.57
CA LYS A 154 -0.68 -13.18 -6.23
C LYS A 154 0.60 -13.31 -5.45
N GLU A 155 1.05 -14.52 -5.26
CA GLU A 155 2.34 -14.82 -4.68
C GLU A 155 3.46 -14.54 -5.69
N MET A 156 4.56 -14.01 -5.18
CA MET A 156 5.79 -13.82 -5.94
C MET A 156 6.71 -15.01 -5.64
N ASP A 157 6.82 -15.90 -6.60
CA ASP A 157 7.51 -17.19 -6.49
C ASP A 157 9.02 -17.13 -6.79
N SER A 158 9.53 -15.94 -7.11
CA SER A 158 10.94 -15.70 -7.39
C SER A 158 11.37 -14.27 -7.09
N ASP A 159 12.65 -14.07 -6.81
CA ASP A 159 13.25 -12.75 -6.62
C ASP A 159 13.11 -11.90 -7.89
N GLU A 160 13.28 -12.49 -9.06
CA GLU A 160 13.09 -11.82 -10.34
C GLU A 160 11.67 -11.24 -10.44
N ARG A 161 10.65 -12.02 -10.06
CA ARG A 161 9.26 -11.56 -10.06
C ARG A 161 9.02 -10.45 -9.03
N VAL A 162 9.65 -10.52 -7.86
CA VAL A 162 9.62 -9.43 -6.86
C VAL A 162 10.19 -8.15 -7.46
N MET A 163 11.35 -8.23 -8.13
CA MET A 163 11.99 -7.08 -8.77
C MET A 163 11.08 -6.45 -9.84
N HIS A 164 10.58 -7.25 -10.79
CA HIS A 164 9.74 -6.76 -11.87
C HIS A 164 8.39 -6.21 -11.39
N VAL A 165 7.76 -6.82 -10.40
CA VAL A 165 6.51 -6.32 -9.83
C VAL A 165 6.73 -5.03 -9.02
N SER A 166 7.85 -4.91 -8.30
CA SER A 166 8.18 -3.64 -7.62
C SER A 166 8.35 -2.49 -8.61
N ARG A 167 9.04 -2.74 -9.73
CA ARG A 167 9.17 -1.80 -10.86
C ARG A 167 7.81 -1.44 -11.44
N TYR A 168 6.99 -2.43 -11.80
CA TYR A 168 5.65 -2.23 -12.34
C TYR A 168 4.80 -1.32 -11.44
N ILE A 169 4.81 -1.57 -10.14
CA ILE A 169 4.06 -0.75 -9.18
C ILE A 169 4.54 0.70 -9.22
N HIS A 170 5.83 0.94 -9.29
CA HIS A 170 6.39 2.30 -9.26
C HIS A 170 6.18 3.08 -10.57
N ILE A 171 6.22 2.41 -11.73
CA ILE A 171 6.03 3.09 -13.03
C ILE A 171 4.55 3.21 -13.44
N ASN A 172 3.62 2.58 -12.71
CA ASN A 172 2.20 2.58 -13.03
C ASN A 172 1.63 3.98 -13.29
N PRO A 173 1.96 5.02 -12.50
CA PRO A 173 1.51 6.39 -12.76
C PRO A 173 2.05 6.99 -14.07
N THR A 174 3.28 6.67 -14.43
CA THR A 174 3.90 7.13 -15.68
C THR A 174 3.29 6.42 -16.88
N MET A 175 3.08 5.10 -16.77
CA MET A 175 2.39 4.33 -17.82
C MET A 175 0.95 4.80 -18.03
N ALA A 176 0.27 5.25 -16.98
CA ALA A 176 -1.07 5.84 -17.05
C ALA A 176 -1.09 7.31 -17.51
N GLY A 177 0.07 7.90 -17.83
CA GLY A 177 0.17 9.29 -18.27
C GLY A 177 -0.18 10.34 -17.21
N LEU A 178 -0.15 9.97 -15.94
CA LEU A 178 -0.47 10.89 -14.83
C LEU A 178 0.70 11.81 -14.49
N VAL A 179 1.91 11.33 -14.68
CA VAL A 179 3.18 12.04 -14.45
C VAL A 179 4.20 11.67 -15.52
N ASN A 180 5.22 12.50 -15.70
CA ASN A 180 6.29 12.25 -16.68
C ASN A 180 7.41 11.36 -16.15
N SER A 181 7.55 11.26 -14.83
CA SER A 181 8.53 10.39 -14.18
C SER A 181 7.95 9.77 -12.90
N PRO A 182 8.39 8.57 -12.50
CA PRO A 182 7.82 7.87 -11.35
C PRO A 182 7.94 8.63 -10.04
N GLU A 183 9.05 9.34 -9.82
CA GLU A 183 9.31 10.12 -8.60
C GLU A 183 8.41 11.34 -8.45
N ALA A 184 7.79 11.80 -9.54
CA ALA A 184 6.82 12.89 -9.50
C ALA A 184 5.46 12.46 -8.91
N TRP A 185 5.21 11.15 -8.75
CA TRP A 185 3.99 10.66 -8.16
C TRP A 185 4.11 10.49 -6.64
N GLN A 186 3.65 11.49 -5.90
CA GLN A 186 3.78 11.53 -4.42
C GLN A 186 3.00 10.42 -3.67
N TRP A 187 2.13 9.69 -4.34
CA TRP A 187 1.29 8.63 -3.76
C TRP A 187 1.86 7.23 -4.01
N SER A 188 3.16 7.15 -4.27
CA SER A 188 3.96 5.91 -4.26
C SER A 188 5.12 6.06 -3.28
N ASN A 189 5.80 4.95 -3.02
CA ASN A 189 7.00 4.96 -2.17
C ASN A 189 8.31 4.89 -2.95
N ILE A 190 8.33 5.26 -4.23
CA ILE A 190 9.54 5.21 -5.05
C ILE A 190 10.69 6.02 -4.44
N ASN A 191 10.38 7.17 -3.84
CA ASN A 191 11.38 8.02 -3.19
C ASN A 191 12.02 7.36 -1.95
N ASP A 192 11.33 6.41 -1.28
CA ASP A 192 11.94 5.61 -0.22
C ASP A 192 13.06 4.69 -0.75
N TYR A 193 12.97 4.30 -2.03
CA TYR A 193 14.00 3.51 -2.71
C TYR A 193 15.15 4.37 -3.20
N TYR A 194 14.85 5.48 -3.86
CA TYR A 194 15.85 6.35 -4.47
C TYR A 194 16.71 7.09 -3.43
N LEU A 195 16.12 7.38 -2.27
CA LEU A 195 16.79 8.08 -1.19
C LEU A 195 17.34 7.15 -0.08
N PHE A 196 17.20 5.82 -0.24
CA PHE A 196 17.69 4.86 0.74
C PHE A 196 19.21 5.06 1.00
N PRO A 197 19.70 4.98 2.24
CA PRO A 197 18.97 4.60 3.47
C PRO A 197 18.28 5.77 4.20
N THR A 198 18.23 6.96 3.62
CA THR A 198 17.53 8.10 4.22
C THR A 198 16.04 7.80 4.30
N LYS A 199 15.47 7.88 5.49
CA LYS A 199 14.04 7.68 5.67
C LYS A 199 13.29 8.96 5.32
N THR A 200 12.29 8.83 4.45
CA THR A 200 11.32 9.92 4.28
C THR A 200 10.48 10.08 5.55
N PRO A 201 10.08 11.29 5.93
CA PRO A 201 9.45 11.57 7.23
C PRO A 201 8.18 10.76 7.53
N PHE A 202 7.51 10.27 6.49
CA PHE A 202 6.23 9.56 6.61
C PHE A 202 6.27 8.17 5.99
N SER A 203 7.46 7.59 5.78
CA SER A 203 7.59 6.27 5.20
C SER A 203 6.88 5.22 6.05
N ILE A 204 6.01 4.46 5.40
CA ILE A 204 5.34 3.27 5.94
C ILE A 204 5.90 1.99 5.34
N SER A 205 6.84 2.12 4.40
CA SER A 205 7.40 1.03 3.61
C SER A 205 8.72 0.53 4.16
N LYS A 206 9.10 -0.66 3.71
CA LYS A 206 10.35 -1.34 4.03
C LYS A 206 11.10 -1.71 2.75
N PRO A 207 11.71 -0.74 2.04
CA PRO A 207 12.33 -0.97 0.73
C PRO A 207 13.54 -1.89 0.80
N LYS A 208 14.17 -2.02 1.97
CA LYS A 208 15.41 -2.77 2.16
C LYS A 208 15.36 -4.17 1.57
N PHE A 209 14.28 -4.93 1.79
CA PHE A 209 14.14 -6.29 1.27
C PHE A 209 14.28 -6.36 -0.27
N VAL A 210 13.63 -5.43 -0.98
CA VAL A 210 13.75 -5.37 -2.44
C VAL A 210 15.11 -4.84 -2.86
N LEU A 211 15.64 -3.82 -2.15
CA LEU A 211 16.96 -3.25 -2.47
C LEU A 211 18.11 -4.23 -2.24
N GLU A 212 17.97 -5.21 -1.34
CA GLU A 212 18.95 -6.29 -1.18
C GLU A 212 19.15 -7.07 -2.49
N LEU A 213 18.12 -7.21 -3.32
CA LEU A 213 18.20 -7.82 -4.67
C LEU A 213 19.01 -6.96 -5.65
N PHE A 214 19.20 -5.69 -5.33
CA PHE A 214 20.04 -4.71 -6.05
C PHE A 214 21.31 -4.35 -5.24
N ARG A 215 21.82 -5.27 -4.42
CA ARG A 215 23.02 -5.08 -3.58
C ARG A 215 22.94 -3.85 -2.66
N ASN A 216 21.73 -3.45 -2.25
CA ASN A 216 21.43 -2.22 -1.52
C ASN A 216 21.87 -0.95 -2.27
N ASN A 217 21.89 -0.96 -3.60
CA ASN A 217 22.28 0.16 -4.43
C ASN A 217 21.05 0.87 -5.04
N PRO A 218 20.64 2.03 -4.52
CA PRO A 218 19.51 2.79 -5.08
C PRO A 218 19.68 3.20 -6.55
N ALA A 219 20.92 3.41 -7.02
CA ALA A 219 21.18 3.76 -8.40
C ALA A 219 20.89 2.59 -9.34
N GLU A 220 21.29 1.36 -9.00
CA GLU A 220 20.94 0.16 -9.77
C GLU A 220 19.41 -0.04 -9.84
N TYR A 221 18.71 0.20 -8.73
CA TYR A 221 17.25 0.11 -8.72
C TYR A 221 16.64 1.19 -9.63
N ARG A 222 17.18 2.42 -9.60
CA ARG A 222 16.72 3.52 -10.47
C ARG A 222 16.92 3.17 -11.94
N GLU A 223 18.11 2.74 -12.33
CA GLU A 223 18.39 2.29 -13.70
C GLU A 223 17.45 1.18 -14.15
N PHE A 224 17.17 0.21 -13.28
CA PHE A 224 16.21 -0.87 -13.52
C PHE A 224 14.79 -0.33 -13.74
N VAL A 225 14.34 0.64 -12.94
CA VAL A 225 13.01 1.26 -13.07
C VAL A 225 12.88 2.06 -14.36
N GLU A 226 13.92 2.80 -14.74
CA GLU A 226 13.95 3.69 -15.91
C GLU A 226 14.21 2.94 -17.24
N ALA A 227 14.77 1.74 -17.19
CA ALA A 227 15.01 0.92 -18.37
C ALA A 227 13.69 0.59 -19.10
N GLN A 228 13.74 0.48 -20.43
CA GLN A 228 12.56 0.11 -21.21
C GLN A 228 12.12 -1.32 -20.90
N PHE A 229 10.80 -1.54 -20.90
CA PHE A 229 10.25 -2.88 -20.77
C PHE A 229 10.63 -3.74 -21.96
N SER A 230 11.15 -4.93 -21.68
CA SER A 230 11.36 -5.96 -22.67
C SER A 230 10.11 -6.86 -22.84
N ASN A 231 10.08 -7.67 -23.91
CA ASN A 231 9.00 -8.65 -24.08
C ASN A 231 8.95 -9.69 -22.95
N SER A 232 10.11 -10.02 -22.35
CA SER A 232 10.19 -10.90 -21.17
C SER A 232 9.55 -10.28 -19.94
N ASP A 233 9.72 -8.96 -19.73
CA ASP A 233 9.07 -8.23 -18.64
C ASP A 233 7.54 -8.30 -18.75
N SER A 234 7.02 -8.17 -19.97
CA SER A 234 5.57 -8.28 -20.23
C SER A 234 5.02 -9.65 -19.83
N ILE A 235 5.75 -10.73 -20.09
CA ILE A 235 5.35 -12.11 -19.74
C ILE A 235 5.32 -12.27 -18.22
N LEU A 236 6.31 -11.75 -17.51
CA LEU A 236 6.38 -11.81 -16.05
C LEU A 236 5.25 -11.01 -15.38
N LEU A 237 4.78 -9.95 -16.04
CA LEU A 237 3.76 -9.06 -15.52
C LEU A 237 2.33 -9.43 -15.94
N GLN A 238 2.13 -10.22 -17.01
CA GLN A 238 0.80 -10.61 -17.49
C GLN A 238 -0.17 -11.05 -16.38
N PRO A 239 0.25 -11.85 -15.38
CA PRO A 239 -0.65 -12.24 -14.31
C PRO A 239 -0.94 -11.15 -13.28
N VAL A 240 -0.28 -9.99 -13.30
CA VAL A 240 -0.35 -8.96 -12.23
C VAL A 240 -0.91 -7.62 -12.71
N ALA A 241 -1.03 -7.42 -14.03
CA ALA A 241 -1.60 -6.20 -14.58
C ALA A 241 -3.13 -6.15 -14.39
N ILE A 242 -3.63 -5.10 -13.73
CA ILE A 242 -5.08 -4.91 -13.54
C ILE A 242 -5.79 -4.63 -14.87
N ASP A 243 -5.10 -3.99 -15.81
CA ASP A 243 -5.69 -3.51 -17.06
C ASP A 243 -5.82 -4.60 -18.14
N SER A 244 -5.24 -5.78 -17.92
CA SER A 244 -5.36 -6.94 -18.81
C SER A 244 -6.56 -7.84 -18.52
N GLU A 245 -7.35 -7.53 -17.50
CA GLU A 245 -8.57 -8.28 -17.13
C GLU A 245 -9.82 -7.51 -17.60
N ASP A 246 -10.11 -7.56 -18.86
CA ASP A 246 -11.43 -7.25 -19.46
C ASP A 246 -12.23 -8.51 -19.70
#